data_68776c470ce2ece705336a447819f614
#
_entry.id   68776c470ce2ece705336a447819f614
#
_cell.length_a   1.000
_cell.length_b   1.000
_cell.length_c   1.000
_cell.angle_alpha   90.00
_cell.angle_beta   90.00
_cell.angle_gamma   90.00
#
_symmetry.space_group_name_H-M   'P 1'
#
loop_
_entity.id
_entity.type
_entity.pdbx_description
1 polymer ?
#
loop_
_entity_poly.entity_id
_entity_poly.type
_entity_poly.pdbx_seq_one_letter_code
_entity_poly.pdbx_strand_id
1 'polypeptide(L)'
;TTGPEVIDDIKTRLDRVVAKYAEQLHEVATTLVHDTYLQRFEGVEGDLIAKDAALVEDLEKDFNVTLPQAISQDKGVDAVRHVVEAMQVKLDKARKLLVEAEKGRKDVF
;
A
#
# COMPACT_ATOMS: atom_id res chain seq x y z
N THR A 1 -6.35 11.08 -12.01
CA THR A 1 -6.41 10.37 -10.72
C THR A 1 -5.60 11.13 -9.69
N THR A 2 -6.21 11.48 -8.55
CA THR A 2 -5.54 12.22 -7.47
C THR A 2 -4.73 11.26 -6.58
N GLY A 3 -3.83 11.83 -5.76
CA GLY A 3 -3.06 11.05 -4.79
C GLY A 3 -3.96 10.26 -3.83
N PRO A 4 -4.97 10.89 -3.20
CA PRO A 4 -5.90 10.15 -2.34
C PRO A 4 -6.63 9.01 -3.04
N GLU A 5 -7.04 9.21 -4.30
CA GLU A 5 -7.68 8.16 -5.08
C GLU A 5 -6.73 7.01 -5.38
N VAL A 6 -5.44 7.29 -5.60
CA VAL A 6 -4.41 6.25 -5.77
C VAL A 6 -4.32 5.40 -4.50
N ILE A 7 -4.33 6.04 -3.32
CA ILE A 7 -4.31 5.31 -2.04
C ILE A 7 -5.55 4.40 -1.91
N ASP A 8 -6.73 4.89 -2.29
CA ASP A 8 -7.94 4.09 -2.25
C ASP A 8 -7.82 2.85 -3.14
N ASP A 9 -7.25 3.00 -4.33
CA ASP A 9 -7.01 1.88 -5.25
C ASP A 9 -5.99 0.89 -4.67
N ILE A 10 -4.93 1.38 -4.04
CA ILE A 10 -3.93 0.54 -3.38
C ILE A 10 -4.59 -0.33 -2.30
N LYS A 11 -5.44 0.28 -1.47
CA LYS A 11 -6.14 -0.45 -0.41
C LYS A 11 -7.03 -1.56 -0.98
N THR A 12 -7.76 -1.27 -2.07
CA THR A 12 -8.58 -2.25 -2.75
C THR A 12 -7.74 -3.41 -3.31
N ARG A 13 -6.60 -3.10 -3.91
CA ARG A 13 -5.68 -4.12 -4.44
C ARG A 13 -5.10 -5.00 -3.33
N LEU A 14 -4.80 -4.42 -2.17
CA LEU A 14 -4.31 -5.19 -1.03
C LEU A 14 -5.39 -6.15 -0.49
N ASP A 15 -6.66 -5.75 -0.50
CA ASP A 15 -7.75 -6.66 -0.15
C ASP A 15 -7.81 -7.83 -1.13
N ARG A 16 -7.54 -7.59 -2.41
CA ARG A 16 -7.47 -8.66 -3.41
C ARG A 16 -6.29 -9.61 -3.17
N VAL A 17 -5.17 -9.09 -2.67
CA VAL A 17 -4.02 -9.93 -2.29
C VAL A 17 -4.46 -10.98 -1.27
N VAL A 18 -5.19 -10.56 -0.24
CA VAL A 18 -5.71 -11.48 0.77
C VAL A 18 -6.65 -12.51 0.14
N ALA A 19 -7.57 -12.04 -0.72
CA ALA A 19 -8.53 -12.93 -1.37
C ALA A 19 -7.83 -13.97 -2.26
N LYS A 20 -6.84 -13.57 -3.05
CA LYS A 20 -6.09 -14.48 -3.93
C LYS A 20 -5.27 -15.48 -3.12
N TYR A 21 -4.66 -15.02 -2.04
CA TYR A 21 -3.95 -15.92 -1.14
C TYR A 21 -4.90 -16.97 -0.52
N ALA A 22 -6.08 -16.53 -0.07
CA ALA A 22 -7.09 -17.43 0.49
C ALA A 22 -7.56 -18.48 -0.53
N GLU A 23 -7.53 -18.15 -1.82
CA GLU A 23 -7.86 -19.06 -2.91
C GLU A 23 -6.69 -20.01 -3.27
N GLN A 24 -5.59 -19.99 -2.52
CA GLN A 24 -4.36 -20.74 -2.77
C GLN A 24 -3.60 -20.29 -4.01
N LEU A 25 -3.86 -19.07 -4.49
CA LEU A 25 -3.20 -18.49 -5.66
C LEU A 25 -2.01 -17.63 -5.20
N HIS A 26 -0.99 -18.27 -4.65
CA HIS A 26 0.14 -17.58 -4.02
C HIS A 26 0.94 -16.73 -5.00
N GLU A 27 1.20 -17.23 -6.20
CA GLU A 27 1.93 -16.48 -7.22
C GLU A 27 1.14 -15.27 -7.71
N VAL A 28 -0.17 -15.42 -7.89
CA VAL A 28 -1.06 -14.33 -8.28
C VAL A 28 -1.05 -13.25 -7.19
N ALA A 29 -1.14 -13.67 -5.92
CA ALA A 29 -1.09 -12.74 -4.79
C ALA A 29 0.23 -11.97 -4.78
N THR A 30 1.36 -12.64 -4.96
CA THR A 30 2.69 -12.02 -4.98
C THR A 30 2.83 -11.03 -6.13
N THR A 31 2.39 -11.42 -7.33
CA THR A 31 2.43 -10.54 -8.50
C THR A 31 1.60 -9.28 -8.25
N LEU A 32 0.42 -9.45 -7.64
CA LEU A 32 -0.45 -8.31 -7.32
C LEU A 32 0.21 -7.35 -6.32
N VAL A 33 0.96 -7.86 -5.34
CA VAL A 33 1.73 -7.01 -4.40
C VAL A 33 2.75 -6.19 -5.17
N HIS A 34 3.55 -6.83 -6.02
CA HIS A 34 4.58 -6.14 -6.81
C HIS A 34 3.99 -5.11 -7.77
N ASP A 35 2.93 -5.47 -8.47
CA ASP A 35 2.28 -4.55 -9.41
C ASP A 35 1.67 -3.35 -8.69
N THR A 36 1.08 -3.57 -7.52
CA THR A 36 0.52 -2.48 -6.70
C THR A 36 1.62 -1.51 -6.29
N TYR A 37 2.77 -2.02 -5.88
CA TYR A 37 3.91 -1.18 -5.52
C TYR A 37 4.41 -0.37 -6.72
N LEU A 38 4.72 -1.05 -7.81
CA LEU A 38 5.35 -0.42 -8.98
C LEU A 38 4.39 0.48 -9.76
N GLN A 39 3.13 0.09 -9.89
CA GLN A 39 2.17 0.82 -10.72
C GLN A 39 1.42 1.91 -9.97
N ARG A 40 1.35 1.82 -8.64
CA ARG A 40 0.54 2.74 -7.84
C ARG A 40 1.33 3.46 -6.77
N PHE A 41 1.95 2.73 -5.85
CA PHE A 41 2.62 3.36 -4.71
C PHE A 41 3.79 4.24 -5.13
N GLU A 42 4.61 3.81 -6.08
CA GLU A 42 5.74 4.62 -6.55
C GLU A 42 5.28 5.98 -7.07
N GLY A 43 4.08 6.06 -7.63
CA GLY A 43 3.54 7.31 -8.17
C GLY A 43 3.23 8.37 -7.11
N VAL A 44 3.06 7.98 -5.85
CA VAL A 44 2.77 8.92 -4.75
C VAL A 44 3.91 9.06 -3.75
N GLU A 45 4.99 8.27 -3.90
CA GLU A 45 6.12 8.29 -2.97
C GLU A 45 6.76 9.67 -2.83
N GLY A 46 6.98 10.35 -3.94
CA GLY A 46 7.64 11.65 -3.93
C GLY A 46 6.92 12.67 -3.05
N ASP A 47 5.61 12.77 -3.19
CA ASP A 47 4.80 13.67 -2.39
C ASP A 47 4.78 13.26 -0.91
N LEU A 48 4.77 11.95 -0.65
CA LEU A 48 4.76 11.42 0.72
C LEU A 48 6.11 11.56 1.43
N ILE A 49 7.22 11.36 0.72
CA ILE A 49 8.56 11.50 1.30
C ILE A 49 8.77 12.91 1.85
N ALA A 50 8.28 13.91 1.15
CA ALA A 50 8.38 15.30 1.58
C ALA A 50 7.62 15.56 2.88
N LYS A 51 6.60 14.77 3.18
CA LYS A 51 5.74 14.95 4.36
C LYS A 51 6.12 14.01 5.52
N ASP A 52 6.45 12.76 5.21
CA ASP A 52 6.74 11.75 6.23
C ASP A 52 7.59 10.62 5.61
N ALA A 53 8.89 10.82 5.60
CA ALA A 53 9.83 9.85 5.02
C ALA A 53 9.80 8.51 5.76
N ALA A 54 9.61 8.52 7.08
CA ALA A 54 9.58 7.29 7.87
C ALA A 54 8.37 6.42 7.50
N LEU A 55 7.23 7.04 7.23
CA LEU A 55 6.02 6.33 6.79
C LEU A 55 6.27 5.64 5.44
N VAL A 56 6.94 6.33 4.52
CA VAL A 56 7.27 5.76 3.21
C VAL A 56 8.21 4.57 3.36
N GLU A 57 9.25 4.67 4.18
CA GLU A 57 10.17 3.56 4.45
C GLU A 57 9.44 2.35 5.02
N ASP A 58 8.52 2.57 5.96
CA ASP A 58 7.72 1.50 6.54
C ASP A 58 6.86 0.79 5.49
N LEU A 59 6.19 1.57 4.65
CA LEU A 59 5.35 1.01 3.58
C LEU A 59 6.19 0.28 2.52
N GLU A 60 7.34 0.83 2.13
CA GLU A 60 8.26 0.16 1.21
C GLU A 60 8.68 -1.20 1.75
N LYS A 61 9.02 -1.27 3.04
CA LYS A 61 9.37 -2.53 3.69
C LYS A 61 8.18 -3.50 3.67
N ASP A 62 6.99 -3.02 3.96
CA ASP A 62 5.80 -3.86 3.94
C ASP A 62 5.54 -4.45 2.55
N PHE A 63 5.66 -3.63 1.50
CA PHE A 63 5.45 -4.08 0.13
C PHE A 63 6.52 -5.05 -0.37
N ASN A 64 7.78 -4.82 0.00
CA ASN A 64 8.91 -5.54 -0.59
C ASN A 64 9.45 -6.68 0.30
N VAL A 65 9.12 -6.68 1.58
CA VAL A 65 9.62 -7.68 2.52
C VAL A 65 8.50 -8.34 3.32
N THR A 66 7.79 -7.57 4.13
CA THR A 66 6.86 -8.13 5.12
C THR A 66 5.72 -8.93 4.48
N LEU A 67 5.02 -8.31 3.53
CA LEU A 67 3.89 -8.98 2.88
C LEU A 67 4.34 -10.12 1.95
N PRO A 68 5.34 -9.94 1.07
CA PRO A 68 5.82 -11.06 0.27
C PRO A 68 6.31 -12.25 1.09
N GLN A 69 6.98 -12.02 2.22
CA GLN A 69 7.43 -13.10 3.10
C GLN A 69 6.27 -13.84 3.76
N ALA A 70 5.22 -13.12 4.19
CA ALA A 70 4.04 -13.76 4.76
C ALA A 70 3.40 -14.71 3.76
N ILE A 71 3.42 -14.36 2.47
CA ILE A 71 2.89 -15.19 1.40
C ILE A 71 3.83 -16.37 1.11
N SER A 72 5.12 -16.11 0.89
CA SER A 72 6.10 -17.13 0.50
C SER A 72 6.36 -18.15 1.60
N GLN A 73 6.29 -17.73 2.85
CA GLN A 73 6.44 -18.61 4.00
C GLN A 73 5.14 -19.29 4.41
N ASP A 74 4.07 -19.02 3.65
CA ASP A 74 2.74 -19.59 3.84
C ASP A 74 2.26 -19.52 5.29
N LYS A 75 2.28 -18.30 5.83
CA LYS A 75 1.94 -18.06 7.25
C LYS A 75 0.46 -18.20 7.56
N GLY A 76 -0.39 -18.31 6.54
CA GLY A 76 -1.83 -18.46 6.69
C GLY A 76 -2.60 -17.18 6.41
N VAL A 77 -3.90 -17.35 6.13
CA VAL A 77 -4.78 -16.22 5.73
C VAL A 77 -4.83 -15.13 6.79
N ASP A 78 -4.94 -15.52 8.07
CA ASP A 78 -5.03 -14.54 9.15
C ASP A 78 -3.75 -13.71 9.27
N ALA A 79 -2.58 -14.33 9.10
CA ALA A 79 -1.31 -13.63 9.15
C ALA A 79 -1.16 -12.66 7.96
N VAL A 80 -1.51 -13.09 6.76
CA VAL A 80 -1.48 -12.24 5.57
C VAL A 80 -2.47 -11.07 5.71
N ARG A 81 -3.69 -11.34 6.17
CA ARG A 81 -4.69 -10.30 6.43
C ARG A 81 -4.18 -9.29 7.46
N HIS A 82 -3.52 -9.76 8.50
CA HIS A 82 -2.99 -8.89 9.55
C HIS A 82 -1.96 -7.90 9.01
N VAL A 83 -1.07 -8.37 8.13
CA VAL A 83 -0.09 -7.50 7.48
C VAL A 83 -0.80 -6.46 6.61
N VAL A 84 -1.78 -6.89 5.81
CA VAL A 84 -2.55 -5.98 4.95
C VAL A 84 -3.29 -4.93 5.77
N GLU A 85 -3.95 -5.33 6.87
CA GLU A 85 -4.66 -4.38 7.73
C GLU A 85 -3.72 -3.34 8.33
N ALA A 86 -2.53 -3.77 8.78
CA ALA A 86 -1.52 -2.84 9.30
C ALA A 86 -1.05 -1.87 8.21
N MET A 87 -0.86 -2.35 6.98
CA MET A 87 -0.52 -1.50 5.85
C MET A 87 -1.64 -0.49 5.55
N GLN A 88 -2.90 -0.92 5.62
CA GLN A 88 -4.05 -0.05 5.35
C GLN A 88 -4.17 1.08 6.37
N VAL A 89 -3.82 0.83 7.62
CA VAL A 89 -3.76 1.90 8.65
C VAL A 89 -2.70 2.94 8.27
N LYS A 90 -1.52 2.50 7.82
CA LYS A 90 -0.46 3.40 7.34
C LYS A 90 -0.89 4.15 6.08
N LEU A 91 -1.60 3.48 5.18
CA LEU A 91 -2.12 4.09 3.96
C LEU A 91 -3.19 5.13 4.26
N ASP A 92 -4.01 4.94 5.28
CA ASP A 92 -4.97 5.95 5.71
C ASP A 92 -4.27 7.23 6.17
N LYS A 93 -3.14 7.10 6.88
CA LYS A 93 -2.31 8.25 7.25
C LYS A 93 -1.72 8.93 6.01
N ALA A 94 -1.20 8.12 5.09
CA ALA A 94 -0.67 8.64 3.82
C ALA A 94 -1.75 9.41 3.04
N ARG A 95 -2.97 8.89 3.01
CA ARG A 95 -4.09 9.57 2.34
C ARG A 95 -4.34 10.96 2.92
N LYS A 96 -4.35 11.08 4.23
CA LYS A 96 -4.53 12.38 4.90
C LYS A 96 -3.44 13.37 4.50
N LEU A 97 -2.19 12.91 4.45
CA LEU A 97 -1.07 13.76 4.05
C LEU A 97 -1.21 14.24 2.60
N LEU A 98 -1.69 13.37 1.72
CA LEU A 98 -1.90 13.72 0.31
C LEU A 98 -3.09 14.68 0.13
N VAL A 99 -4.14 14.52 0.92
CA VAL A 99 -5.27 15.47 0.93
C VAL A 99 -4.78 16.86 1.34
N GLU A 100 -3.98 16.94 2.39
CA GLU A 100 -3.39 18.20 2.86
C GLU A 100 -2.47 18.83 1.82
N ALA A 101 -1.68 18.01 1.13
CA ALA A 101 -0.78 18.49 0.06
C ALA A 101 -1.55 19.08 -1.10
N GLU A 102 -2.67 18.46 -1.52
CA GLU A 102 -3.55 19.01 -2.55
C GLU A 102 -4.19 20.33 -2.13
N LYS A 103 -4.65 20.39 -0.90
CA LYS A 103 -5.27 21.57 -0.33
C LYS A 103 -4.29 22.75 -0.31
N GLY A 104 -3.06 22.49 0.12
CA GLY A 104 -2.01 23.50 0.12
C GLY A 104 -1.69 24.03 -1.27
N ARG A 105 -1.70 23.18 -2.29
CA ARG A 105 -1.49 23.58 -3.68
C ARG A 105 -2.63 24.48 -4.19
N LYS A 106 -3.86 24.20 -3.83
CA LYS A 106 -5.01 25.03 -4.20
C LYS A 106 -4.98 26.40 -3.52
N ASP A 107 -4.50 26.45 -2.30
CA ASP A 107 -4.45 27.68 -1.52
C ASP A 107 -3.37 28.66 -2.00
N VAL A 108 -2.45 28.20 -2.84
CA VAL A 108 -1.39 29.04 -3.43
C VAL A 108 -1.94 29.97 -4.52
N PHE A 109 -3.04 29.62 -5.13
CA PHE A 109 -3.67 30.40 -6.17
C PHE A 109 -4.84 31.21 -5.67
#